data_93ca1c868c7f137e66b06c3fa7a0c2a7
#
_entry.id   93ca1c868c7f137e66b06c3fa7a0c2a7
#
_cell.length_a   1.000
_cell.length_b   1.000
_cell.length_c   1.000
_cell.angle_alpha   90.00
_cell.angle_beta   90.00
_cell.angle_gamma   90.00
#
_symmetry.space_group_name_H-M   'P 1'
#
loop_
_entity.id
_entity.type
_entity.pdbx_description
1 polymer ?
#
loop_
_entity_poly.entity_id
_entity_poly.type
_entity_poly.pdbx_seq_one_letter_code
_entity_poly.pdbx_strand_id
1 'polypeptide(L)'
;VVVSTDGGATWTSVPTNLSTDDDPNGQNFGHGITGSSGGNWVDLTADLSSVSGDVLVGFRYWTDGAAVEPGIAIDEIVIAGGAADGAETDGGWTYSPETGGFRVTTGVEQTFYFNAYVAENRGYRGYDKSLRNAYNFGFADRSDWVETYPYQNGLLVWYWNEQYADNNVGDHPGGGLILPVDAHPSFH
;
A
#
# COMPACT_ATOMS: atom_id res chain seq x y z
N VAL A 1 -13.23 -7.70 -15.18
CA VAL A 1 -12.87 -8.11 -16.56
C VAL A 1 -13.40 -7.08 -17.52
N VAL A 2 -12.62 -6.71 -18.51
CA VAL A 2 -13.02 -5.75 -19.56
C VAL A 2 -12.66 -6.32 -20.94
N VAL A 3 -13.42 -5.90 -21.94
CA VAL A 3 -13.18 -6.27 -23.34
C VAL A 3 -13.14 -5.04 -24.23
N SER A 4 -12.37 -5.12 -25.31
CA SER A 4 -12.35 -4.14 -26.38
C SER A 4 -12.50 -4.83 -27.74
N THR A 5 -13.32 -4.26 -28.62
CA THR A 5 -13.52 -4.72 -29.99
C THR A 5 -13.02 -3.72 -31.04
N ASP A 6 -12.35 -2.67 -30.59
CA ASP A 6 -11.83 -1.57 -31.41
C ASP A 6 -10.31 -1.36 -31.24
N GLY A 7 -9.61 -2.45 -30.91
CA GLY A 7 -8.16 -2.42 -30.76
C GLY A 7 -7.65 -1.72 -29.51
N GLY A 8 -8.49 -1.61 -28.47
CA GLY A 8 -8.12 -1.01 -27.19
C GLY A 8 -8.48 0.48 -27.06
N ALA A 9 -9.18 1.05 -28.06
CA ALA A 9 -9.61 2.44 -27.99
C ALA A 9 -10.70 2.65 -26.94
N THR A 10 -11.63 1.70 -26.82
CA THR A 10 -12.65 1.70 -25.76
C THR A 10 -12.73 0.33 -25.09
N TRP A 11 -13.12 0.34 -23.81
CA TRP A 11 -13.22 -0.85 -22.99
C TRP A 11 -14.58 -0.92 -22.30
N THR A 12 -15.18 -2.10 -22.31
CA THR A 12 -16.47 -2.37 -21.68
C THR A 12 -16.32 -3.46 -20.65
N SER A 13 -16.86 -3.26 -19.45
CA SER A 13 -16.92 -4.29 -18.42
C SER A 13 -17.85 -5.40 -18.80
N VAL A 14 -17.49 -6.64 -18.48
CA VAL A 14 -18.32 -7.83 -18.73
C VAL A 14 -18.68 -8.51 -17.43
N PRO A 15 -19.89 -9.09 -17.33
CA PRO A 15 -20.32 -9.79 -16.13
C PRO A 15 -19.47 -11.04 -15.89
N THR A 16 -19.25 -11.34 -14.62
CA THR A 16 -18.54 -12.53 -14.16
C THR A 16 -19.36 -13.21 -13.06
N ASN A 17 -19.01 -14.45 -12.73
CA ASN A 17 -19.61 -15.15 -11.59
C ASN A 17 -19.35 -14.47 -10.23
N LEU A 18 -18.40 -13.53 -10.16
CA LEU A 18 -18.02 -12.81 -8.92
C LEU A 18 -18.38 -11.32 -8.97
N SER A 19 -18.95 -10.84 -10.08
CA SER A 19 -19.24 -9.41 -10.22
C SER A 19 -20.48 -8.97 -9.47
N THR A 20 -20.48 -7.70 -9.06
CA THR A 20 -21.62 -6.98 -8.49
C THR A 20 -21.82 -5.66 -9.22
N ASP A 21 -23.06 -5.19 -9.21
CA ASP A 21 -23.42 -3.85 -9.69
C ASP A 21 -23.61 -2.85 -8.53
N ASP A 22 -23.38 -3.30 -7.29
CA ASP A 22 -23.36 -2.42 -6.12
C ASP A 22 -22.29 -1.36 -6.27
N ASP A 23 -22.62 -0.12 -6.00
CA ASP A 23 -21.75 1.03 -6.20
C ASP A 23 -21.84 2.05 -5.05
N PRO A 24 -21.43 1.67 -3.84
CA PRO A 24 -21.53 2.53 -2.68
C PRO A 24 -20.70 3.80 -2.77
N ASN A 25 -19.66 3.80 -3.61
CA ASN A 25 -18.71 4.91 -3.73
C ASN A 25 -18.77 5.62 -5.10
N GLY A 26 -19.66 5.23 -6.00
CA GLY A 26 -19.77 5.82 -7.34
C GLY A 26 -18.61 5.48 -8.28
N GLN A 27 -17.94 4.34 -8.06
CA GLN A 27 -16.71 3.94 -8.78
C GLN A 27 -16.82 2.58 -9.49
N ASN A 28 -17.97 1.92 -9.36
CA ASN A 28 -18.24 0.70 -10.11
C ASN A 28 -18.69 1.05 -11.54
N PHE A 29 -17.80 0.88 -12.48
CA PHE A 29 -18.11 1.12 -13.92
C PHE A 29 -18.93 -0.02 -14.56
N GLY A 30 -19.64 -0.80 -13.76
CA GLY A 30 -20.41 -1.97 -14.11
C GLY A 30 -19.63 -3.26 -13.91
N HIS A 31 -20.32 -4.27 -13.37
CA HIS A 31 -19.78 -5.61 -13.16
C HIS A 31 -18.44 -5.65 -12.40
N GLY A 32 -18.31 -4.78 -11.39
CA GLY A 32 -17.13 -4.73 -10.53
C GLY A 32 -16.99 -5.98 -9.67
N ILE A 33 -15.77 -6.28 -9.25
CA ILE A 33 -15.46 -7.31 -8.26
C ILE A 33 -14.88 -6.60 -7.04
N THR A 34 -15.42 -6.88 -5.88
CA THR A 34 -15.00 -6.25 -4.61
C THR A 34 -15.02 -7.25 -3.47
N GLY A 35 -14.54 -6.84 -2.29
CA GLY A 35 -14.43 -7.69 -1.13
C GLY A 35 -13.12 -8.47 -1.12
N SER A 36 -13.07 -9.57 -0.39
CA SER A 36 -11.86 -10.36 -0.21
C SER A 36 -12.15 -11.85 -0.33
N SER A 37 -11.28 -12.57 -0.99
CA SER A 37 -11.27 -14.04 -1.01
C SER A 37 -10.64 -14.65 0.26
N GLY A 38 -10.20 -13.82 1.21
CA GLY A 38 -9.48 -14.28 2.39
C GLY A 38 -8.11 -14.88 2.08
N GLY A 39 -7.48 -14.44 0.99
CA GLY A 39 -6.19 -14.96 0.52
C GLY A 39 -6.28 -16.31 -0.22
N ASN A 40 -7.49 -16.77 -0.55
CA ASN A 40 -7.67 -18.00 -1.30
C ASN A 40 -7.84 -17.73 -2.79
N TRP A 41 -7.31 -18.62 -3.63
CA TRP A 41 -7.62 -18.63 -5.04
C TRP A 41 -9.09 -19.02 -5.26
N VAL A 42 -9.76 -18.30 -6.15
CA VAL A 42 -11.16 -18.53 -6.52
C VAL A 42 -11.31 -18.50 -8.04
N ASP A 43 -12.16 -19.36 -8.57
CA ASP A 43 -12.42 -19.42 -10.00
C ASP A 43 -13.23 -18.19 -10.45
N LEU A 44 -12.71 -17.49 -11.44
CA LEU A 44 -13.38 -16.38 -12.12
C LEU A 44 -13.76 -16.80 -13.52
N THR A 45 -15.04 -16.66 -13.87
CA THR A 45 -15.54 -16.95 -15.21
C THR A 45 -16.29 -15.76 -15.77
N ALA A 46 -16.04 -15.43 -17.03
CA ALA A 46 -16.76 -14.42 -17.80
C ALA A 46 -17.32 -15.02 -19.10
N ASP A 47 -18.59 -14.75 -19.40
CA ASP A 47 -19.20 -15.17 -20.66
C ASP A 47 -18.97 -14.11 -21.74
N LEU A 48 -18.15 -14.45 -22.72
CA LEU A 48 -17.85 -13.61 -23.88
C LEU A 48 -18.62 -14.00 -25.14
N SER A 49 -19.60 -14.89 -25.05
CA SER A 49 -20.34 -15.41 -26.19
C SER A 49 -21.12 -14.34 -26.99
N SER A 50 -21.45 -13.23 -26.35
CA SER A 50 -22.08 -12.08 -26.99
C SER A 50 -21.11 -11.14 -27.70
N VAL A 51 -19.79 -11.31 -27.48
CA VAL A 51 -18.74 -10.47 -28.08
C VAL A 51 -18.27 -11.13 -29.37
N SER A 52 -18.13 -10.37 -30.44
CA SER A 52 -17.76 -10.90 -31.76
C SER A 52 -16.67 -10.06 -32.41
N GLY A 53 -15.91 -10.71 -33.30
CA GLY A 53 -14.77 -10.10 -34.00
C GLY A 53 -13.46 -10.31 -33.27
N ASP A 54 -12.47 -9.48 -33.57
CA ASP A 54 -11.19 -9.45 -32.85
C ASP A 54 -11.41 -8.77 -31.50
N VAL A 55 -11.15 -9.51 -30.45
CA VAL A 55 -11.42 -9.07 -29.07
C VAL A 55 -10.12 -9.02 -28.28
N LEU A 56 -9.88 -7.89 -27.66
CA LEU A 56 -8.89 -7.78 -26.58
C LEU A 56 -9.60 -8.02 -25.26
N VAL A 57 -9.00 -8.83 -24.40
CA VAL A 57 -9.45 -9.07 -23.02
C VAL A 57 -8.47 -8.40 -22.07
N GLY A 58 -8.99 -7.77 -21.04
CA GLY A 58 -8.17 -7.07 -20.07
C GLY A 58 -8.73 -7.16 -18.65
N PHE A 59 -7.86 -6.82 -17.72
CA PHE A 59 -8.21 -6.65 -16.31
C PHE A 59 -7.96 -5.21 -15.91
N ARG A 60 -8.96 -4.58 -15.32
CA ARG A 60 -8.87 -3.22 -14.81
C ARG A 60 -8.99 -3.24 -13.29
N TYR A 61 -7.96 -2.76 -12.63
CA TYR A 61 -7.94 -2.57 -11.20
C TYR A 61 -8.07 -1.09 -10.88
N TRP A 62 -8.96 -0.77 -9.98
CA TRP A 62 -9.18 0.59 -9.50
C TRP A 62 -9.06 0.61 -7.98
N THR A 63 -8.40 1.63 -7.43
CA THR A 63 -8.23 1.83 -6.00
C THR A 63 -8.70 3.21 -5.60
N ASP A 64 -9.10 3.35 -4.34
CA ASP A 64 -9.25 4.62 -3.66
C ASP A 64 -7.90 5.37 -3.63
N GLY A 65 -7.95 6.69 -3.61
CA GLY A 65 -6.76 7.54 -3.53
C GLY A 65 -6.08 7.58 -2.17
N ALA A 66 -6.72 7.05 -1.12
CA ALA A 66 -6.23 7.09 0.25
C ALA A 66 -6.20 5.71 0.94
N ALA A 67 -7.21 4.87 0.70
CA ALA A 67 -7.29 3.53 1.26
C ALA A 67 -6.90 2.49 0.22
N VAL A 68 -5.90 1.68 0.51
CA VAL A 68 -5.44 0.60 -0.37
C VAL A 68 -5.46 -0.72 0.39
N GLU A 69 -5.91 -1.76 -0.31
CA GLU A 69 -5.91 -3.14 0.16
C GLU A 69 -4.77 -3.92 -0.52
N PRO A 70 -4.52 -5.18 -0.14
CA PRO A 70 -3.41 -5.97 -0.70
C PRO A 70 -3.41 -6.12 -2.23
N GLY A 71 -4.56 -5.88 -2.87
CA GLY A 71 -4.68 -5.92 -4.33
C GLY A 71 -5.28 -7.22 -4.84
N ILE A 72 -5.07 -7.49 -6.12
CA ILE A 72 -5.56 -8.68 -6.80
C ILE A 72 -4.42 -9.39 -7.52
N ALA A 73 -4.36 -10.72 -7.38
CA ALA A 73 -3.53 -11.60 -8.17
C ALA A 73 -4.42 -12.36 -9.17
N ILE A 74 -3.93 -12.58 -10.39
CA ILE A 74 -4.62 -13.27 -11.47
C ILE A 74 -3.65 -14.28 -12.06
N ASP A 75 -4.14 -15.51 -12.25
CA ASP A 75 -3.32 -16.62 -12.71
C ASP A 75 -4.17 -17.60 -13.53
N GLU A 76 -3.53 -18.55 -14.22
CA GLU A 76 -4.18 -19.61 -14.99
C GLU A 76 -5.28 -19.09 -15.96
N ILE A 77 -4.95 -18.06 -16.73
CA ILE A 77 -5.90 -17.37 -17.61
C ILE A 77 -6.16 -18.22 -18.85
N VAL A 78 -7.43 -18.61 -19.07
CA VAL A 78 -7.86 -19.36 -20.25
C VAL A 78 -8.88 -18.54 -21.03
N ILE A 79 -8.60 -18.26 -22.30
CA ILE A 79 -9.49 -17.49 -23.18
C ILE A 79 -9.97 -18.41 -24.31
N ALA A 80 -11.29 -18.51 -24.48
CA ALA A 80 -11.96 -19.25 -25.57
C ALA A 80 -11.49 -20.71 -25.72
N GLY A 81 -11.15 -21.39 -24.62
CA GLY A 81 -10.68 -22.76 -24.62
C GLY A 81 -9.25 -22.96 -25.15
N GLY A 82 -8.48 -21.88 -25.24
CA GLY A 82 -7.05 -21.92 -25.55
C GLY A 82 -6.23 -22.57 -24.43
N ALA A 83 -4.92 -22.56 -24.57
CA ALA A 83 -4.01 -22.95 -23.48
C ALA A 83 -4.12 -21.97 -22.32
N ALA A 84 -3.93 -22.47 -21.10
CA ALA A 84 -3.83 -21.63 -19.93
C ALA A 84 -2.54 -20.80 -20.01
N ASP A 85 -2.64 -19.53 -19.66
CA ASP A 85 -1.52 -18.66 -19.40
C ASP A 85 -1.33 -18.60 -17.88
N GLY A 86 -0.29 -19.25 -17.38
CA GLY A 86 0.05 -19.30 -15.96
C GLY A 86 0.79 -18.07 -15.47
N ALA A 87 0.82 -16.99 -16.27
CA ALA A 87 1.47 -15.72 -15.93
C ALA A 87 2.95 -15.82 -15.46
N GLU A 88 3.63 -16.92 -15.81
CA GLU A 88 5.04 -17.16 -15.47
C GLU A 88 5.98 -16.19 -16.22
N THR A 89 5.51 -15.65 -17.31
CA THR A 89 6.18 -14.67 -18.12
C THR A 89 5.20 -13.61 -18.57
N ASP A 90 5.69 -12.58 -19.23
CA ASP A 90 4.85 -11.49 -19.74
C ASP A 90 3.71 -11.95 -20.71
N GLY A 91 3.81 -13.14 -21.29
CA GLY A 91 2.72 -13.78 -22.07
C GLY A 91 2.15 -12.93 -23.22
N GLY A 92 2.74 -11.80 -23.55
CA GLY A 92 2.22 -10.85 -24.55
C GLY A 92 1.18 -9.88 -24.00
N TRP A 93 1.01 -9.79 -22.70
CA TRP A 93 0.15 -8.80 -22.06
C TRP A 93 0.74 -7.38 -22.20
N THR A 94 -0.13 -6.42 -22.40
CA THR A 94 0.24 -5.00 -22.37
C THR A 94 -0.19 -4.41 -21.03
N TYR A 95 0.75 -3.86 -20.30
CA TYR A 95 0.50 -3.22 -19.02
C TYR A 95 0.33 -1.71 -19.17
N SER A 96 -0.51 -1.13 -18.31
CA SER A 96 -0.60 0.32 -18.21
C SER A 96 0.78 0.89 -17.89
N PRO A 97 1.22 1.96 -18.56
CA PRO A 97 2.50 2.61 -18.28
C PRO A 97 2.52 3.35 -16.93
N GLU A 98 1.39 3.45 -16.26
CA GLU A 98 1.29 4.12 -14.97
C GLU A 98 1.95 3.31 -13.87
N THR A 99 2.61 4.00 -12.96
CA THR A 99 3.25 3.40 -11.79
C THR A 99 2.21 2.71 -10.92
N GLY A 100 2.48 1.45 -10.54
CA GLY A 100 1.59 0.65 -9.70
C GLY A 100 0.57 -0.22 -10.46
N GLY A 101 0.69 -0.34 -11.79
CA GLY A 101 -0.11 -1.26 -12.60
C GLY A 101 0.21 -2.75 -12.34
N PHE A 102 -0.49 -3.62 -13.07
CA PHE A 102 -0.20 -5.04 -13.04
C PHE A 102 1.24 -5.35 -13.48
N ARG A 103 1.81 -6.38 -12.90
CA ARG A 103 3.12 -6.92 -13.25
C ARG A 103 3.13 -8.43 -13.06
N VAL A 104 4.00 -9.11 -13.73
CA VAL A 104 4.27 -10.52 -13.46
C VAL A 104 5.02 -10.64 -12.12
N THR A 105 4.61 -11.60 -11.32
CA THR A 105 5.24 -11.91 -10.02
C THR A 105 5.33 -13.42 -9.84
N THR A 106 6.28 -13.87 -9.06
CA THR A 106 6.41 -15.29 -8.66
C THR A 106 5.51 -15.65 -7.47
N GLY A 107 4.62 -14.73 -7.06
CA GLY A 107 3.78 -14.89 -5.88
C GLY A 107 4.49 -14.66 -4.55
N VAL A 108 5.81 -14.54 -4.57
CA VAL A 108 6.61 -14.18 -3.38
C VAL A 108 7.36 -12.89 -3.69
N GLU A 109 6.94 -11.83 -3.04
CA GLU A 109 7.61 -10.55 -3.16
C GLU A 109 8.41 -10.24 -1.89
N GLN A 110 9.65 -9.84 -2.07
CA GLN A 110 10.50 -9.36 -0.98
C GLN A 110 10.66 -7.86 -1.13
N THR A 111 10.20 -7.14 -0.13
CA THR A 111 10.44 -5.71 -0.03
C THR A 111 11.58 -5.46 0.94
N PHE A 112 12.60 -4.76 0.47
CA PHE A 112 13.73 -4.35 1.30
C PHE A 112 13.51 -2.92 1.75
N TYR A 113 13.56 -2.72 3.06
CA TYR A 113 13.44 -1.40 3.66
C TYR A 113 14.82 -0.97 4.19
N PHE A 114 15.14 0.29 3.94
CA PHE A 114 16.32 0.87 4.56
C PHE A 114 16.10 0.99 6.07
N ASN A 115 17.11 0.59 6.83
CA ASN A 115 17.15 0.86 8.25
C ASN A 115 18.57 1.20 8.70
N ALA A 116 18.70 2.10 9.68
CA ALA A 116 19.97 2.56 10.18
C ALA A 116 19.86 3.09 11.61
N TYR A 117 20.97 3.06 12.33
CA TYR A 117 21.12 3.84 13.54
C TYR A 117 21.75 5.19 13.20
N VAL A 118 21.11 6.26 13.62
CA VAL A 118 21.62 7.62 13.51
C VAL A 118 22.00 8.09 14.90
N ALA A 119 23.25 8.52 15.07
CA ALA A 119 23.78 8.95 16.35
C ALA A 119 24.24 10.41 16.28
N GLU A 120 23.88 11.18 17.27
CA GLU A 120 24.27 12.59 17.39
C GLU A 120 24.71 12.95 18.80
N ASN A 121 25.67 13.88 18.90
CA ASN A 121 26.04 14.44 20.19
C ASN A 121 25.15 15.66 20.47
N ARG A 122 24.21 15.48 21.39
CA ARG A 122 23.29 16.53 21.83
C ARG A 122 23.87 17.38 22.96
N GLY A 123 23.71 18.68 22.81
CA GLY A 123 24.10 19.66 23.84
C GLY A 123 23.39 20.98 23.56
N TYR A 124 23.30 21.83 24.59
CA TYR A 124 22.63 23.14 24.49
C TYR A 124 23.50 24.17 23.76
N ARG A 125 23.71 23.95 22.45
CA ARG A 125 24.51 24.82 21.58
C ARG A 125 23.70 25.20 20.34
N GLY A 126 24.01 26.33 19.72
CA GLY A 126 23.36 26.79 18.52
C GLY A 126 21.85 26.95 18.70
N TYR A 127 21.09 26.30 17.89
CA TYR A 127 19.61 26.30 17.92
C TYR A 127 19.05 25.62 19.17
N ASP A 128 19.74 24.65 19.73
CA ASP A 128 19.26 23.88 20.89
C ASP A 128 19.41 24.63 22.23
N LYS A 129 19.93 25.87 22.26
CA LYS A 129 20.12 26.64 23.47
C LYS A 129 18.82 26.85 24.27
N SER A 130 17.70 27.02 23.56
CA SER A 130 16.39 27.24 24.19
C SER A 130 15.88 25.98 24.90
N LEU A 131 16.28 24.79 24.46
CA LEU A 131 15.86 23.52 25.05
C LEU A 131 16.43 23.28 26.46
N ARG A 132 17.32 24.16 26.94
CA ARG A 132 17.82 24.11 28.31
C ARG A 132 16.72 24.34 29.34
N ASN A 133 15.68 25.06 28.94
CA ASN A 133 14.59 25.42 29.84
C ASN A 133 13.36 24.61 29.47
N ALA A 134 12.69 24.06 30.46
CA ALA A 134 11.38 23.47 30.29
C ALA A 134 10.39 24.55 29.79
N TYR A 135 9.59 24.24 28.79
CA TYR A 135 8.58 25.15 28.27
C TYR A 135 7.32 24.41 27.83
N ASN A 136 6.27 25.17 27.70
CA ASN A 136 5.01 24.68 27.21
C ASN A 136 4.53 25.59 26.08
N PHE A 137 3.92 25.03 25.04
CA PHE A 137 3.44 25.76 23.88
C PHE A 137 2.12 26.52 24.11
N GLY A 138 1.57 26.45 25.34
CA GLY A 138 0.35 27.14 25.70
C GLY A 138 -0.89 26.63 24.95
N PHE A 139 -0.96 25.36 24.66
CA PHE A 139 -2.19 24.77 24.13
C PHE A 139 -3.35 25.06 25.08
N ALA A 140 -4.31 25.72 24.55
CA ALA A 140 -5.42 26.51 25.07
C ALA A 140 -5.91 26.25 26.50
N ASP A 141 -5.88 25.05 27.00
CA ASP A 141 -6.54 24.68 28.25
C ASP A 141 -5.56 24.09 29.28
N ARG A 142 -4.26 24.07 28.97
CA ARG A 142 -3.26 23.40 29.81
C ARG A 142 -2.00 24.25 30.00
N SER A 143 -2.19 25.38 30.61
CA SER A 143 -1.11 26.33 30.92
C SER A 143 -0.06 25.79 31.87
N ASP A 144 -0.37 24.74 32.61
CA ASP A 144 0.50 24.00 33.54
C ASP A 144 1.20 22.80 32.92
N TRP A 145 0.93 22.50 31.64
CA TRP A 145 1.52 21.36 30.94
C TRP A 145 2.89 21.71 30.42
N VAL A 146 3.90 20.93 30.80
CA VAL A 146 5.24 21.02 30.27
C VAL A 146 5.42 19.97 29.18
N GLU A 147 5.62 20.44 27.94
CA GLU A 147 5.78 19.58 26.78
C GLU A 147 7.23 19.20 26.52
N THR A 148 8.17 20.02 27.02
CA THR A 148 9.59 19.79 26.82
C THR A 148 10.35 19.97 28.13
N TYR A 149 11.11 18.95 28.50
CA TYR A 149 11.99 18.97 29.65
C TYR A 149 13.43 19.10 29.21
N PRO A 150 14.28 19.78 30.03
CA PRO A 150 15.72 19.78 29.81
C PRO A 150 16.28 18.35 29.83
N TYR A 151 17.19 18.06 28.94
CA TYR A 151 17.90 16.80 28.88
C TYR A 151 19.37 16.98 29.28
N GLN A 152 20.05 15.88 29.59
CA GLN A 152 21.49 15.88 29.82
C GLN A 152 22.23 15.88 28.48
N ASN A 153 23.38 16.57 28.45
CA ASN A 153 24.27 16.47 27.28
C ASN A 153 24.75 15.03 27.11
N GLY A 154 24.72 14.55 25.88
CA GLY A 154 25.13 13.18 25.62
C GLY A 154 24.93 12.73 24.21
N LEU A 155 25.08 11.43 24.02
CA LEU A 155 24.80 10.76 22.78
C LEU A 155 23.32 10.44 22.72
N LEU A 156 22.68 10.88 21.65
CA LEU A 156 21.31 10.45 21.28
C LEU A 156 21.39 9.53 20.07
N VAL A 157 20.78 8.37 20.18
CA VAL A 157 20.72 7.39 19.12
C VAL A 157 19.27 7.19 18.70
N TRP A 158 19.05 7.22 17.39
CA TRP A 158 17.76 6.96 16.77
C TRP A 158 17.87 5.70 15.92
N TYR A 159 16.82 4.90 15.92
CA TYR A 159 16.62 3.84 14.94
C TYR A 159 15.67 4.34 13.86
N TRP A 160 16.15 4.43 12.63
CA TRP A 160 15.38 4.80 11.46
C TRP A 160 15.02 3.53 10.70
N ASN A 161 13.74 3.32 10.41
CA ASN A 161 13.23 2.15 9.72
C ASN A 161 12.12 2.53 8.74
N GLU A 162 12.42 2.50 7.45
CA GLU A 162 11.49 2.86 6.37
C GLU A 162 10.40 1.79 6.11
N GLN A 163 10.38 0.71 6.87
CA GLN A 163 9.26 -0.23 6.88
C GLN A 163 7.97 0.47 7.35
N TYR A 164 8.09 1.50 8.16
CA TYR A 164 6.98 2.27 8.72
C TYR A 164 6.96 3.66 8.11
N ALA A 165 5.77 4.13 7.75
CA ALA A 165 5.58 5.46 7.18
C ALA A 165 5.52 6.56 8.26
N ASP A 166 5.27 6.17 9.51
CA ASP A 166 5.10 7.08 10.66
C ASP A 166 5.54 6.43 11.99
N ASN A 167 5.29 7.14 13.08
CA ASN A 167 5.57 6.69 14.46
C ASN A 167 4.28 6.36 15.24
N ASN A 168 3.20 5.97 14.57
CA ASN A 168 1.95 5.61 15.24
C ASN A 168 2.07 4.24 15.91
N VAL A 169 2.55 4.22 17.13
CA VAL A 169 2.71 2.99 17.92
C VAL A 169 1.40 2.31 18.29
N GLY A 170 0.26 2.96 18.07
CA GLY A 170 -1.05 2.34 18.23
C GLY A 170 -1.33 1.33 17.11
N ASP A 171 -0.89 1.63 15.90
CA ASP A 171 -1.07 0.77 14.73
C ASP A 171 0.04 -0.28 14.60
N HIS A 172 1.26 0.06 15.01
CA HIS A 172 2.42 -0.85 14.96
C HIS A 172 3.21 -0.82 16.27
N PRO A 173 2.71 -1.46 17.33
CA PRO A 173 3.36 -1.46 18.63
C PRO A 173 4.82 -1.94 18.59
N GLY A 174 5.73 -1.14 19.11
CA GLY A 174 7.16 -1.42 19.11
C GLY A 174 7.88 -1.15 17.79
N GLY A 175 7.15 -0.65 16.78
CA GLY A 175 7.68 -0.21 15.49
C GLY A 175 7.50 1.29 15.27
N GLY A 176 8.18 1.84 14.26
CA GLY A 176 8.04 3.25 13.86
C GLY A 176 9.14 3.70 12.92
N LEU A 177 8.87 4.77 12.19
CA LEU A 177 9.79 5.32 11.20
C LEU A 177 11.11 5.80 11.84
N ILE A 178 11.02 6.50 12.98
CA ILE A 178 12.18 6.97 13.74
C ILE A 178 11.86 6.83 15.22
N LEU A 179 12.61 5.98 15.90
CA LEU A 179 12.45 5.73 17.34
C LEU A 179 13.72 6.05 18.09
N PRO A 180 13.64 6.73 19.25
CA PRO A 180 14.79 6.87 20.12
C PRO A 180 15.20 5.51 20.70
N VAL A 181 16.50 5.24 20.74
CA VAL A 181 17.04 4.03 21.35
C VAL A 181 17.25 4.29 22.83
N ASP A 182 16.57 3.51 23.66
CA ASP A 182 16.73 3.59 25.11
C ASP A 182 18.10 3.00 25.52
N ALA A 183 18.85 3.77 26.28
CA ALA A 183 20.10 3.33 26.89
C ALA A 183 19.91 2.50 28.16
N HIS A 184 18.68 2.39 28.66
CA HIS A 184 18.34 1.67 29.90
C HIS A 184 17.39 0.50 29.56
N PRO A 185 17.92 -0.68 29.18
CA PRO A 185 17.09 -1.78 28.70
C PRO A 185 16.27 -2.50 29.78
N SER A 186 16.34 -2.06 31.03
CA SER A 186 15.53 -2.63 32.12
C SER A 186 14.28 -1.80 32.35
N PHE A 187 13.13 -2.43 32.19
CA PHE A 187 11.83 -1.85 32.54
C PHE A 187 11.74 -1.76 34.08
N HIS A 188 11.38 -0.60 34.56
CA HIS A 188 11.09 -0.33 35.98
C HIS A 188 9.58 -0.25 36.21
#